data_3b1003692f92891acacd524994fe5214
#
_entry.id   3b1003692f92891acacd524994fe5214
#
_cell.length_a   1.000
_cell.length_b   1.000
_cell.length_c   1.000
_cell.angle_alpha   90.00
_cell.angle_beta   90.00
_cell.angle_gamma   90.00
#
_symmetry.space_group_name_H-M   'P 1'
#
loop_
_entity.id
_entity.type
_entity.pdbx_description
1 polymer ?
#
loop_
_entity_poly.entity_id
_entity_poly.type
_entity_poly.pdbx_seq_one_letter_code
_entity_poly.pdbx_strand_id
1 'polypeptide(L)' 'MAEIQRQPVSSSDIASIGYDAATETLEIEFKATGIYRYFSVPKTVWEELARTPSPGKLFLQHIKGKYAWEKIGRH' A
#
# COMPACT_ATOMS: atom_id res chain seq x y z
N MET A 1 11.27 -13.14 -3.61
CA MET A 1 9.90 -12.63 -3.78
C MET A 1 9.81 -11.89 -5.12
N ALA A 2 8.74 -12.14 -5.85
CA ALA A 2 8.52 -11.45 -7.10
C ALA A 2 8.33 -9.95 -6.85
N GLU A 3 8.71 -9.15 -7.83
CA GLU A 3 8.49 -7.72 -7.78
C GLU A 3 7.00 -7.41 -7.86
N ILE A 4 6.53 -6.51 -6.99
CA ILE A 4 5.13 -6.12 -6.97
C ILE A 4 4.91 -4.95 -7.94
N GLN A 5 3.99 -5.14 -8.87
CA GLN A 5 3.61 -4.08 -9.81
C GLN A 5 2.74 -3.07 -9.09
N ARG A 6 3.15 -1.79 -9.12
CA ARG A 6 2.38 -0.71 -8.53
C ARG A 6 1.69 0.10 -9.61
N GLN A 7 0.50 0.60 -9.27
CA GLN A 7 -0.25 1.52 -10.13
C GLN A 7 -0.31 2.89 -9.48
N PRO A 8 -0.21 3.97 -10.26
CA PRO A 8 -0.31 5.31 -9.70
C PRO A 8 -1.72 5.59 -9.18
N VAL A 9 -1.80 6.41 -8.13
CA VAL A 9 -3.07 6.84 -7.58
C VAL A 9 -3.07 8.36 -7.42
N SER A 10 -4.26 8.96 -7.42
CA SER A 10 -4.42 10.39 -7.21
C SER A 10 -4.59 10.63 -5.71
N SER A 11 -3.52 11.07 -5.06
CA SER A 11 -3.52 11.31 -3.62
C SER A 11 -2.45 12.36 -3.30
N SER A 12 -2.68 13.12 -2.24
CA SER A 12 -1.68 14.08 -1.75
C SER A 12 -0.48 13.37 -1.10
N ASP A 13 -0.69 12.19 -0.53
CA ASP A 13 0.32 11.49 0.26
C ASP A 13 0.89 10.24 -0.41
N ILE A 14 0.10 9.55 -1.22
CA ILE A 14 0.46 8.27 -1.81
C ILE A 14 0.66 8.44 -3.31
N ALA A 15 1.80 7.94 -3.82
CA ALA A 15 2.12 8.01 -5.24
C ALA A 15 1.64 6.78 -6.00
N SER A 16 1.81 5.59 -5.43
CA SER A 16 1.43 4.35 -6.11
C SER A 16 1.15 3.24 -5.11
N ILE A 17 0.37 2.25 -5.53
CA ILE A 17 0.02 1.09 -4.71
C ILE A 17 0.08 -0.18 -5.54
N GLY A 18 0.41 -1.30 -4.90
CA GLY A 18 0.42 -2.61 -5.53
C GLY A 18 0.17 -3.71 -4.52
N TYR A 19 -0.13 -4.92 -5.01
CA TYR A 19 -0.49 -6.02 -4.13
C TYR A 19 -0.09 -7.35 -4.74
N ASP A 20 0.45 -8.23 -3.92
CA ASP A 20 0.75 -9.60 -4.28
C ASP A 20 -0.22 -10.52 -3.54
N ALA A 21 -1.20 -11.04 -4.27
CA ALA A 21 -2.24 -11.88 -3.69
C ALA A 21 -1.70 -13.21 -3.16
N ALA A 22 -0.64 -13.73 -3.77
CA ALA A 22 -0.06 -15.00 -3.36
C ALA A 22 0.55 -14.93 -1.94
N THR A 23 1.11 -13.78 -1.57
CA THR A 23 1.74 -13.57 -0.26
C THR A 23 0.96 -12.63 0.63
N GLU A 24 -0.15 -12.07 0.15
CA GLU A 24 -0.94 -11.05 0.83
C GLU A 24 -0.11 -9.84 1.24
N THR A 25 0.80 -9.42 0.37
CA THR A 25 1.69 -8.30 0.61
C THR A 25 1.20 -7.07 -0.14
N LEU A 26 0.96 -6.00 0.61
CA LEU A 26 0.57 -4.70 0.06
C LEU A 26 1.82 -3.82 -0.02
N GLU A 27 2.05 -3.20 -1.17
CA GLU A 27 3.16 -2.27 -1.34
C GLU A 27 2.64 -0.88 -1.62
N ILE A 28 3.10 0.10 -0.85
CA ILE A 28 2.66 1.49 -0.99
C ILE A 28 3.89 2.38 -1.11
N GLU A 29 3.86 3.26 -2.12
CA GLU A 29 4.86 4.32 -2.27
C GLU A 29 4.27 5.63 -1.75
N PHE A 30 4.87 6.16 -0.68
CA PHE A 30 4.50 7.46 -0.13
C PHE A 30 5.38 8.54 -0.74
N LYS A 31 4.79 9.66 -1.13
CA LYS A 31 5.50 10.73 -1.81
C LYS A 31 6.65 11.31 -0.98
N ALA A 32 6.47 11.39 0.33
CA ALA A 32 7.45 12.02 1.21
C ALA A 32 8.52 11.05 1.74
N THR A 33 8.21 9.78 1.93
CA THR A 33 9.05 8.88 2.72
C THR A 33 9.58 7.66 1.99
N GLY A 34 8.96 7.22 0.91
CA GLY A 34 9.45 6.09 0.13
C GLY A 34 8.47 4.93 0.04
N ILE A 35 9.01 3.73 -0.13
CA ILE A 35 8.23 2.54 -0.44
C ILE A 35 8.20 1.61 0.76
N TYR A 36 6.98 1.17 1.12
CA TYR A 36 6.74 0.30 2.27
C TYR A 36 5.95 -0.92 1.86
N ARG A 37 6.21 -2.06 2.51
CA ARG A 37 5.41 -3.27 2.37
C ARG A 37 4.70 -3.57 3.67
N TYR A 38 3.43 -3.97 3.54
CA TYR A 38 2.59 -4.38 4.66
C TYR A 38 2.20 -5.83 4.45
N PHE A 39 2.33 -6.65 5.50
CA PHE A 39 2.22 -8.11 5.38
C PHE A 39 0.91 -8.63 5.95
N SER A 40 0.46 -9.78 5.41
CA SER A 40 -0.77 -10.42 5.82
C SER A 40 -1.99 -9.51 5.68
N VAL A 41 -2.03 -8.75 4.57
CA VAL A 41 -3.13 -7.86 4.26
C VAL A 41 -4.14 -8.62 3.41
N PRO A 42 -5.41 -8.76 3.87
CA PRO A 42 -6.41 -9.46 3.08
C PRO A 42 -6.68 -8.75 1.75
N LYS A 43 -7.01 -9.54 0.74
CA LYS A 43 -7.31 -9.01 -0.59
C LYS A 43 -8.44 -7.98 -0.57
N THR A 44 -9.42 -8.14 0.33
CA THR A 44 -10.52 -7.19 0.48
C THR A 44 -10.04 -5.79 0.84
N VAL A 45 -9.02 -5.69 1.69
CA VAL A 45 -8.41 -4.39 2.05
C VAL A 45 -7.74 -3.76 0.84
N TRP A 46 -6.99 -4.57 0.06
CA TRP A 46 -6.38 -4.11 -1.17
C TRP A 46 -7.42 -3.59 -2.16
N GLU A 47 -8.52 -4.33 -2.34
CA GLU A 47 -9.57 -3.94 -3.27
C GLU A 47 -10.22 -2.62 -2.87
N GLU A 48 -10.45 -2.41 -1.57
CA GLU A 48 -10.96 -1.14 -1.08
C GLU A 48 -9.98 0.01 -1.33
N LEU A 49 -8.70 -0.23 -1.05
CA LEU A 49 -7.67 0.79 -1.27
C LEU A 49 -7.55 1.17 -2.74
N ALA A 50 -7.65 0.18 -3.63
CA ALA A 50 -7.55 0.40 -5.07
C ALA A 50 -8.74 1.17 -5.64
N ARG A 51 -9.90 1.13 -4.98
CA ARG A 51 -11.12 1.78 -5.45
C ARG A 51 -11.45 3.10 -4.78
N THR A 52 -10.90 3.35 -3.59
CA THR A 52 -11.28 4.55 -2.84
C THR A 52 -10.79 5.81 -3.53
N PRO A 53 -11.59 6.90 -3.51
CA PRO A 53 -11.11 8.21 -3.95
C PRO A 53 -10.15 8.85 -2.95
N SER A 54 -9.99 8.26 -1.75
CA SER A 54 -9.15 8.82 -0.68
C SER A 54 -8.22 7.76 -0.11
N PRO A 55 -7.22 7.29 -0.88
CA PRO A 55 -6.34 6.20 -0.41
C PRO A 55 -5.55 6.55 0.83
N GLY A 56 -5.11 7.80 0.99
CA GLY A 56 -4.40 8.22 2.20
C GLY A 56 -5.25 8.11 3.45
N LYS A 57 -6.51 8.50 3.36
CA LYS A 57 -7.43 8.42 4.49
C LYS A 57 -7.74 6.97 4.85
N LEU A 58 -7.99 6.13 3.87
CA LEU A 58 -8.25 4.72 4.10
C LEU A 58 -7.05 4.04 4.74
N PHE A 59 -5.84 4.36 4.26
CA PHE A 59 -4.61 3.85 4.86
C PHE A 59 -4.53 4.20 6.34
N LEU A 60 -4.75 5.46 6.69
CA LEU A 60 -4.66 5.91 8.08
C LEU A 60 -5.70 5.23 8.97
N GLN A 61 -6.90 4.98 8.47
CA GLN A 61 -7.98 4.41 9.25
C GLN A 61 -7.92 2.89 9.37
N HIS A 62 -7.45 2.19 8.34
CA HIS A 62 -7.60 0.74 8.24
C HIS A 62 -6.31 -0.06 8.11
N ILE A 63 -5.19 0.58 7.81
CA ILE A 63 -3.92 -0.12 7.56
C ILE A 63 -2.84 0.27 8.55
N LYS A 64 -2.65 1.56 8.78
CA LYS A 64 -1.60 2.04 9.69
C LYS A 64 -1.80 1.50 11.09
N GLY A 65 -0.76 0.85 11.61
CA GLY A 65 -0.80 0.28 12.95
C GLY A 65 -1.54 -1.05 13.08
N LYS A 66 -2.06 -1.58 11.96
CA LYS A 66 -2.82 -2.83 11.97
C LYS A 66 -2.07 -4.02 11.43
N TYR A 67 -1.02 -3.80 10.65
CA TYR A 67 -0.26 -4.86 9.99
C TYR A 67 1.23 -4.66 10.22
N ALA A 68 1.99 -5.75 10.23
CA ALA A 68 3.45 -5.67 10.21
C ALA A 68 3.89 -5.02 8.90
N TRP A 69 4.98 -4.27 8.94
CA TRP A 69 5.44 -3.54 7.78
C TRP A 69 6.96 -3.43 7.74
N GLU A 70 7.48 -3.12 6.56
CA GLU A 70 8.91 -2.92 6.33
C GLU A 70 9.09 -1.83 5.29
N LYS A 71 10.02 -0.93 5.53
CA LYS A 71 10.40 0.08 4.53
C LYS A 71 11.43 -0.54 3.59
N ILE A 72 11.15 -0.55 2.28
CA ILE A 72 12.00 -1.23 1.31
C ILE A 72 12.68 -0.29 0.31
N GLY A 73 12.27 0.98 0.26
CA GLY A 73 12.85 1.93 -0.66
C GLY A 73 12.71 3.35 -0.20
N ARG A 74 13.53 4.25 -0.80
CA ARG A 74 13.54 5.68 -0.52
C ARG A 74 13.38 6.46 -1.81
N HIS A 75 12.95 7.70 -1.64
CA HIS A 75 13.04 8.67 -2.72
C HIS A 75 14.41 9.30 -2.76
#